data_470bf4ca016814f55f7a1a8776a726a6
#
_entry.id   470bf4ca016814f55f7a1a8776a726a6
#
_cell.length_a   1.000
_cell.length_b   1.000
_cell.length_c   1.000
_cell.angle_alpha   90.00
_cell.angle_beta   90.00
_cell.angle_gamma   90.00
#
_symmetry.space_group_name_H-M   'P 1'
#
loop_
_entity.id
_entity.type
_entity.pdbx_description
1 polymer ?
#
loop_
_entity_poly.entity_id
_entity_poly.type
_entity_poly.pdbx_seq_one_letter_code
_entity_poly.pdbx_strand_id
1 'polypeptide(L)'
;MPEHQLTRRKAIRSSLQSALALTAWSGLPAWAKGSEKPLPKLGSVLRLPEVALLDGKVWQAADMRGKTLVVYWWASWCPFCAVQSPHIEALWRAQRANGLEVLALSIDKQPAAAATYMKAKNYSFPAGMLTPQVAKSLAKPAGLPVVVVLKVNGQDGRTGKVVFAEGGEMFPEDIEGLKKYL
;
A
#
# COMPACT_ATOMS: atom_id res chain seq x y z
N MET A 1 -14.42 -78.98 -38.29
CA MET A 1 -13.51 -79.43 -39.36
C MET A 1 -13.37 -78.35 -40.39
N PRO A 2 -12.22 -78.05 -40.97
CA PRO A 2 -10.83 -78.13 -40.47
C PRO A 2 -10.24 -76.70 -40.34
N GLU A 3 -9.29 -76.51 -39.48
CA GLU A 3 -7.84 -76.62 -39.62
C GLU A 3 -7.21 -75.79 -40.76
N HIS A 4 -6.31 -75.00 -40.48
CA HIS A 4 -4.90 -74.91 -40.91
C HIS A 4 -4.34 -73.53 -40.70
N GLN A 5 -3.41 -73.40 -39.92
CA GLN A 5 -1.93 -73.53 -39.97
C GLN A 5 -1.22 -72.17 -39.98
N LEU A 6 -0.52 -72.00 -38.92
CA LEU A 6 0.79 -71.38 -38.73
C LEU A 6 1.54 -70.91 -39.98
N THR A 7 2.06 -69.71 -39.94
CA THR A 7 3.50 -69.55 -40.34
C THR A 7 4.13 -68.32 -39.64
N ARG A 8 5.24 -68.65 -39.18
CA ARG A 8 6.26 -67.82 -38.45
C ARG A 8 6.94 -66.76 -39.31
N ARG A 9 7.58 -65.87 -38.56
CA ARG A 9 8.80 -65.08 -38.89
C ARG A 9 8.49 -63.73 -39.54
N LYS A 10 9.00 -62.59 -39.01
CA LYS A 10 10.37 -62.28 -38.53
C LYS A 10 10.34 -61.01 -37.68
N ALA A 11 11.21 -61.00 -36.71
CA ALA A 11 11.57 -59.82 -35.94
C ALA A 11 12.24 -58.76 -36.83
N ILE A 12 11.82 -57.48 -36.66
CA ILE A 12 12.66 -56.35 -36.97
C ILE A 12 12.63 -55.43 -35.72
N ARG A 13 13.78 -55.39 -35.08
CA ARG A 13 14.12 -54.40 -34.10
C ARG A 13 14.19 -53.06 -34.80
N SER A 14 13.47 -52.09 -34.37
CA SER A 14 13.84 -50.70 -34.51
C SER A 14 13.51 -49.97 -33.23
N SER A 15 14.57 -49.73 -32.50
CA SER A 15 14.67 -48.84 -31.37
C SER A 15 14.35 -47.42 -31.82
N LEU A 16 13.19 -46.89 -31.42
CA LEU A 16 12.93 -45.47 -31.44
C LEU A 16 12.90 -44.98 -30.00
N GLN A 17 14.01 -44.37 -29.63
CA GLN A 17 14.18 -43.60 -28.41
C GLN A 17 13.20 -42.42 -28.47
N SER A 18 12.11 -42.53 -27.76
CA SER A 18 11.25 -41.36 -27.47
C SER A 18 11.96 -40.55 -26.42
N ALA A 19 12.66 -39.49 -26.86
CA ALA A 19 13.14 -38.42 -26.02
C ALA A 19 11.92 -37.67 -25.47
N LEU A 20 11.59 -37.91 -24.22
CA LEU A 20 10.69 -37.08 -23.44
C LEU A 20 11.36 -35.73 -23.26
N ALA A 21 11.01 -34.76 -24.10
CA ALA A 21 11.32 -33.35 -23.85
C ALA A 21 10.51 -32.89 -22.65
N LEU A 22 11.11 -32.92 -21.47
CA LEU A 22 10.68 -32.15 -20.31
C LEU A 22 10.88 -30.69 -20.65
N THR A 23 9.85 -30.06 -21.27
CA THR A 23 9.79 -28.63 -21.37
C THR A 23 9.55 -28.08 -19.97
N ALA A 24 10.62 -27.59 -19.37
CA ALA A 24 10.60 -26.83 -18.14
C ALA A 24 9.64 -25.65 -18.31
N TRP A 25 8.53 -25.71 -17.60
CA TRP A 25 7.59 -24.60 -17.45
C TRP A 25 8.17 -23.61 -16.43
N SER A 26 9.27 -22.98 -16.79
CA SER A 26 9.91 -21.90 -16.05
C SER A 26 9.59 -20.58 -16.71
N GLY A 27 8.46 -20.01 -16.33
CA GLY A 27 8.07 -18.72 -16.86
C GLY A 27 6.77 -18.21 -16.28
N LEU A 28 6.69 -18.09 -14.95
CA LEU A 28 5.74 -17.13 -14.39
C LEU A 28 6.22 -15.74 -14.80
N PRO A 29 5.38 -14.98 -15.49
CA PRO A 29 5.78 -13.66 -15.98
C PRO A 29 6.17 -12.76 -14.81
N ALA A 30 7.29 -12.08 -14.93
CA ALA A 30 7.89 -11.20 -13.92
C ALA A 30 6.99 -10.02 -13.47
N TRP A 31 5.85 -9.82 -14.10
CA TRP A 31 4.84 -8.80 -13.70
C TRP A 31 4.00 -9.19 -12.48
N ALA A 32 4.08 -10.44 -12.00
CA ALA A 32 3.34 -10.90 -10.82
C ALA A 32 3.98 -10.46 -9.49
N LYS A 33 5.20 -9.91 -9.50
CA LYS A 33 5.75 -9.21 -8.33
C LYS A 33 5.31 -7.77 -8.38
N GLY A 34 4.12 -7.46 -7.87
CA GLY A 34 3.73 -6.11 -7.55
C GLY A 34 4.86 -5.45 -6.75
N SER A 35 5.25 -4.25 -7.13
CA SER A 35 6.32 -3.47 -6.47
C SER A 35 5.86 -2.95 -5.10
N GLU A 36 5.23 -3.80 -4.30
CA GLU A 36 4.80 -3.47 -2.95
C GLU A 36 6.04 -3.32 -2.08
N LYS A 37 6.22 -2.11 -1.58
CA LYS A 37 7.35 -1.79 -0.73
C LYS A 37 7.08 -2.25 0.70
N PRO A 38 8.10 -2.72 1.43
CA PRO A 38 7.96 -2.99 2.86
C PRO A 38 7.62 -1.70 3.61
N LEU A 39 7.09 -1.85 4.82
CA LEU A 39 6.92 -0.71 5.73
C LEU A 39 8.27 0.02 5.94
N PRO A 40 8.26 1.35 6.06
CA PRO A 40 9.48 2.09 6.35
C PRO A 40 10.02 1.69 7.72
N LYS A 41 11.34 1.57 7.82
CA LYS A 41 12.00 1.19 9.07
C LYS A 41 11.87 2.29 10.11
N LEU A 42 11.64 1.91 11.36
CA LEU A 42 11.68 2.85 12.50
C LEU A 42 13.05 3.58 12.53
N GLY A 43 13.01 4.87 12.77
CA GLY A 43 14.20 5.72 12.77
C GLY A 43 14.66 6.21 11.39
N SER A 44 14.14 5.63 10.29
CA SER A 44 14.43 6.16 8.96
C SER A 44 13.83 7.55 8.75
N VAL A 45 14.41 8.31 7.83
CA VAL A 45 13.94 9.66 7.50
C VAL A 45 13.25 9.63 6.15
N LEU A 46 12.03 10.12 6.10
CA LEU A 46 11.26 10.30 4.88
C LEU A 46 11.21 11.78 4.48
N ARG A 47 11.31 12.03 3.18
CA ARG A 47 11.09 13.36 2.61
C ARG A 47 9.60 13.59 2.42
N LEU A 48 9.12 14.77 2.80
CA LEU A 48 7.73 15.17 2.67
C LEU A 48 7.56 16.02 1.40
N PRO A 49 6.76 15.56 0.42
CA PRO A 49 6.43 16.35 -0.77
C PRO A 49 5.28 17.32 -0.46
N GLU A 50 5.09 18.30 -1.33
CA GLU A 50 3.81 19.00 -1.40
C GLU A 50 2.76 18.09 -2.02
N VAL A 51 1.51 18.17 -1.53
CA VAL A 51 0.42 17.30 -1.99
C VAL A 51 -0.82 18.14 -2.31
N ALA A 52 -1.30 18.04 -3.55
CA ALA A 52 -2.61 18.58 -3.91
C ALA A 52 -3.70 17.79 -3.19
N LEU A 53 -4.52 18.47 -2.40
CA LEU A 53 -5.61 17.89 -1.64
C LEU A 53 -6.88 17.78 -2.47
N LEU A 54 -7.76 16.86 -2.06
CA LEU A 54 -9.06 16.62 -2.69
C LEU A 54 -10.03 17.80 -2.55
N ASP A 55 -9.79 18.72 -1.62
CA ASP A 55 -10.55 19.95 -1.42
C ASP A 55 -10.03 21.14 -2.26
N GLY A 56 -9.04 20.91 -3.11
CA GLY A 56 -8.43 21.91 -4.00
C GLY A 56 -7.29 22.71 -3.38
N LYS A 57 -7.00 22.52 -2.08
CA LYS A 57 -5.85 23.14 -1.42
C LYS A 57 -4.56 22.38 -1.71
N VAL A 58 -3.44 22.96 -1.29
CA VAL A 58 -2.13 22.29 -1.32
C VAL A 58 -1.64 22.09 0.11
N TRP A 59 -1.38 20.84 0.48
CA TRP A 59 -0.74 20.51 1.73
C TRP A 59 0.75 20.82 1.63
N GLN A 60 1.23 21.68 2.52
CA GLN A 60 2.60 22.18 2.51
C GLN A 60 3.43 21.44 3.57
N ALA A 61 4.52 20.81 3.14
CA ALA A 61 5.45 20.15 4.05
C ALA A 61 6.07 21.11 5.06
N ALA A 62 6.29 22.37 4.66
CA ALA A 62 6.89 23.40 5.52
C ALA A 62 6.04 23.71 6.77
N ASP A 63 4.71 23.51 6.70
CA ASP A 63 3.79 23.74 7.81
C ASP A 63 3.86 22.62 8.86
N MET A 64 4.62 21.57 8.59
CA MET A 64 4.76 20.41 9.48
C MET A 64 5.87 20.56 10.50
N ARG A 65 6.68 21.61 10.44
CA ARG A 65 7.80 21.81 11.36
C ARG A 65 7.34 21.74 12.82
N GLY A 66 8.00 20.85 13.59
CA GLY A 66 7.71 20.63 15.00
C GLY A 66 6.45 19.81 15.29
N LYS A 67 5.76 19.32 14.25
CA LYS A 67 4.54 18.53 14.39
C LYS A 67 4.80 17.02 14.31
N THR A 68 3.82 16.28 14.77
CA THR A 68 3.69 14.83 14.54
C THR A 68 2.76 14.63 13.35
N LEU A 69 3.25 13.96 12.30
CA LEU A 69 2.48 13.68 11.09
C LEU A 69 2.11 12.20 11.02
N VAL A 70 0.82 11.93 10.89
CA VAL A 70 0.29 10.60 10.56
C VAL A 70 0.06 10.54 9.06
N VAL A 71 0.82 9.72 8.35
CA VAL A 71 0.59 9.41 6.94
C VAL A 71 -0.28 8.15 6.87
N TYR A 72 -1.42 8.26 6.20
CA TYR A 72 -2.44 7.22 6.12
C TYR A 72 -2.73 6.83 4.66
N TRP A 73 -2.33 5.63 4.23
CA TRP A 73 -2.68 5.13 2.90
C TRP A 73 -4.00 4.36 2.96
N TRP A 74 -4.91 4.72 2.06
CA TRP A 74 -6.27 4.19 2.04
C TRP A 74 -6.88 4.15 0.63
N ALA A 75 -8.09 3.61 0.52
CA ALA A 75 -8.92 3.71 -0.68
C ALA A 75 -10.41 3.68 -0.31
N SER A 76 -11.25 4.29 -1.13
CA SER A 76 -12.71 4.32 -0.91
C SER A 76 -13.39 2.95 -0.98
N TRP A 77 -12.80 2.02 -1.71
CA TRP A 77 -13.27 0.65 -1.89
C TRP A 77 -12.67 -0.35 -0.89
N CYS A 78 -11.78 0.06 0.00
CA CYS A 78 -11.11 -0.80 0.96
C CYS A 78 -11.98 -1.02 2.21
N PRO A 79 -12.45 -2.25 2.52
CA PRO A 79 -13.35 -2.48 3.65
C PRO A 79 -12.69 -2.21 5.00
N PHE A 80 -11.42 -2.60 5.19
CA PHE A 80 -10.66 -2.33 6.41
C PHE A 80 -10.39 -0.84 6.61
N CYS A 81 -10.18 -0.09 5.50
CA CYS A 81 -10.08 1.36 5.57
C CYS A 81 -11.40 2.00 6.01
N ALA A 82 -12.55 1.43 5.60
CA ALA A 82 -13.86 1.93 6.02
C ALA A 82 -14.09 1.78 7.52
N VAL A 83 -13.53 0.74 8.14
CA VAL A 83 -13.56 0.54 9.62
C VAL A 83 -12.60 1.51 10.30
N GLN A 84 -11.38 1.68 9.78
CA GLN A 84 -10.32 2.46 10.43
C GLN A 84 -10.48 3.97 10.28
N SER A 85 -10.97 4.46 9.13
CA SER A 85 -11.03 5.91 8.83
C SER A 85 -11.81 6.76 9.84
N PRO A 86 -12.93 6.29 10.46
CA PRO A 86 -13.60 7.04 11.53
C PRO A 86 -12.69 7.32 12.73
N HIS A 87 -11.82 6.38 13.08
CA HIS A 87 -10.88 6.52 14.20
C HIS A 87 -9.73 7.48 13.87
N ILE A 88 -9.25 7.47 12.61
CA ILE A 88 -8.29 8.45 12.12
C ILE A 88 -8.90 9.86 12.16
N GLU A 89 -10.16 10.02 11.76
CA GLU A 89 -10.89 11.29 11.85
C GLU A 89 -11.01 11.76 13.30
N ALA A 90 -11.41 10.87 14.20
CA ALA A 90 -11.54 11.20 15.62
C ALA A 90 -10.19 11.63 16.23
N LEU A 91 -9.12 10.89 15.96
CA LEU A 91 -7.76 11.23 16.40
C LEU A 91 -7.34 12.61 15.90
N TRP A 92 -7.51 12.88 14.60
CA TRP A 92 -7.12 14.14 14.00
C TRP A 92 -7.90 15.31 14.61
N ARG A 93 -9.22 15.20 14.72
CA ARG A 93 -10.06 16.25 15.34
C ARG A 93 -9.65 16.55 16.78
N ALA A 94 -9.37 15.52 17.55
CA ALA A 94 -8.97 15.65 18.96
C ALA A 94 -7.58 16.26 19.13
N GLN A 95 -6.64 15.96 18.23
CA GLN A 95 -5.22 16.24 18.46
C GLN A 95 -4.61 17.28 17.53
N ARG A 96 -5.31 17.76 16.50
CA ARG A 96 -4.75 18.76 15.55
C ARG A 96 -4.31 20.05 16.24
N ALA A 97 -5.02 20.49 17.26
CA ALA A 97 -4.65 21.67 18.04
C ALA A 97 -3.39 21.42 18.90
N ASN A 98 -3.09 20.16 19.20
CA ASN A 98 -1.93 19.74 19.99
C ASN A 98 -0.71 19.39 19.11
N GLY A 99 -0.77 19.70 17.80
CA GLY A 99 0.37 19.48 16.89
C GLY A 99 0.39 18.13 16.18
N LEU A 100 -0.69 17.33 16.22
CA LEU A 100 -0.84 16.17 15.36
C LEU A 100 -1.51 16.57 14.05
N GLU A 101 -0.90 16.19 12.94
CA GLU A 101 -1.47 16.37 11.61
C GLU A 101 -1.66 15.02 10.94
N VAL A 102 -2.62 14.94 10.02
CA VAL A 102 -2.87 13.77 9.18
C VAL A 102 -2.68 14.15 7.72
N LEU A 103 -2.01 13.33 6.97
CA LEU A 103 -1.99 13.35 5.52
C LEU A 103 -2.46 12.00 4.99
N ALA A 104 -3.69 11.93 4.55
CA ALA A 104 -4.27 10.71 3.98
C ALA A 104 -4.01 10.67 2.47
N LEU A 105 -3.43 9.56 1.99
CA LEU A 105 -3.06 9.34 0.60
C LEU A 105 -3.94 8.25 -0.01
N SER A 106 -4.89 8.65 -0.85
CA SER A 106 -5.77 7.72 -1.55
C SER A 106 -5.06 7.06 -2.74
N ILE A 107 -5.29 5.76 -2.91
CA ILE A 107 -4.86 4.99 -4.08
C ILE A 107 -6.01 4.69 -5.04
N ASP A 108 -7.14 5.37 -4.90
CA ASP A 108 -8.23 5.30 -5.87
C ASP A 108 -7.74 5.64 -7.29
N LYS A 109 -8.35 5.04 -8.30
CA LYS A 109 -8.02 5.36 -9.69
C LYS A 109 -8.47 6.77 -10.08
N GLN A 110 -9.56 7.24 -9.47
CA GLN A 110 -10.18 8.53 -9.78
C GLN A 110 -10.26 9.40 -8.52
N PRO A 111 -9.74 10.64 -8.56
CA PRO A 111 -9.83 11.56 -7.42
C PRO A 111 -11.28 11.80 -6.96
N ALA A 112 -12.22 11.82 -7.91
CA ALA A 112 -13.63 12.01 -7.62
C ALA A 112 -14.22 10.90 -6.72
N ALA A 113 -13.76 9.65 -6.83
CA ALA A 113 -14.20 8.55 -5.98
C ALA A 113 -13.79 8.80 -4.52
N ALA A 114 -12.53 9.14 -4.29
CA ALA A 114 -12.01 9.48 -2.98
C ALA A 114 -12.72 10.72 -2.38
N ALA A 115 -12.89 11.79 -3.16
CA ALA A 115 -13.56 13.02 -2.70
C ALA A 115 -15.02 12.77 -2.33
N THR A 116 -15.76 12.02 -3.16
CA THR A 116 -17.16 11.65 -2.88
C THR A 116 -17.28 10.83 -1.61
N TYR A 117 -16.37 9.86 -1.41
CA TYR A 117 -16.35 9.04 -0.21
C TYR A 117 -16.08 9.88 1.04
N MET A 118 -15.05 10.74 1.02
CA MET A 118 -14.73 11.67 2.13
C MET A 118 -15.95 12.51 2.52
N LYS A 119 -16.62 13.09 1.51
CA LYS A 119 -17.82 13.91 1.72
C LYS A 119 -18.97 13.09 2.31
N ALA A 120 -19.26 11.92 1.77
CA ALA A 120 -20.35 11.05 2.23
C ALA A 120 -20.14 10.56 3.68
N LYS A 121 -18.89 10.39 4.10
CA LYS A 121 -18.51 9.99 5.45
C LYS A 121 -18.23 11.16 6.39
N ASN A 122 -18.34 12.39 5.90
CA ASN A 122 -18.05 13.62 6.67
C ASN A 122 -16.63 13.62 7.28
N TYR A 123 -15.66 13.09 6.55
CA TYR A 123 -14.26 13.16 6.96
C TYR A 123 -13.66 14.51 6.59
N SER A 124 -12.85 15.05 7.49
CA SER A 124 -12.26 16.39 7.37
C SER A 124 -10.74 16.42 7.51
N PHE A 125 -10.10 15.29 7.79
CA PHE A 125 -8.63 15.21 7.75
C PHE A 125 -8.11 15.49 6.33
N PRO A 126 -6.93 16.14 6.18
CA PRO A 126 -6.32 16.41 4.89
C PRO A 126 -6.09 15.14 4.09
N ALA A 127 -6.62 15.09 2.86
CA ALA A 127 -6.50 13.95 1.98
C ALA A 127 -6.14 14.37 0.56
N GLY A 128 -5.23 13.66 -0.06
CA GLY A 128 -4.81 13.82 -1.45
C GLY A 128 -4.65 12.48 -2.15
N MET A 129 -4.29 12.52 -3.44
CA MET A 129 -4.02 11.31 -4.21
C MET A 129 -2.56 10.88 -4.08
N LEU A 130 -2.31 9.58 -4.02
CA LEU A 130 -0.98 9.03 -4.18
C LEU A 130 -0.57 9.08 -5.66
N THR A 131 -0.17 10.25 -6.12
CA THR A 131 0.35 10.41 -7.49
C THR A 131 1.74 9.78 -7.63
N PRO A 132 2.22 9.49 -8.86
CA PRO A 132 3.59 9.03 -9.08
C PRO A 132 4.64 9.98 -8.48
N GLN A 133 4.37 11.29 -8.45
CA GLN A 133 5.27 12.28 -7.86
C GLN A 133 5.32 12.15 -6.34
N VAL A 134 4.18 12.02 -5.67
CA VAL A 134 4.09 11.80 -4.22
C VAL A 134 4.75 10.48 -3.83
N ALA A 135 4.52 9.42 -4.62
CA ALA A 135 5.05 8.08 -4.39
C ALA A 135 6.59 7.98 -4.45
N LYS A 136 7.28 8.95 -5.07
CA LYS A 136 8.75 9.03 -5.03
C LYS A 136 9.28 9.23 -3.61
N SER A 137 8.55 9.95 -2.78
CA SER A 137 8.92 10.27 -1.39
C SER A 137 8.14 9.45 -0.37
N LEU A 138 6.84 9.29 -0.59
CA LEU A 138 5.90 8.56 0.28
C LEU A 138 5.33 7.37 -0.49
N ALA A 139 6.21 6.40 -0.80
CA ALA A 139 5.80 5.20 -1.52
C ALA A 139 4.81 4.39 -0.69
N LYS A 140 3.75 3.88 -1.35
CA LYS A 140 2.77 2.99 -0.71
C LYS A 140 3.46 1.69 -0.27
N PRO A 141 3.38 1.33 1.02
CA PRO A 141 3.75 0.00 1.48
C PRO A 141 2.76 -1.08 0.99
N ALA A 142 3.10 -2.35 1.24
CA ALA A 142 2.20 -3.47 0.96
C ALA A 142 0.88 -3.35 1.74
N GLY A 143 -0.22 -3.74 1.11
CA GLY A 143 -1.55 -3.78 1.74
C GLY A 143 -2.24 -2.43 1.92
N LEU A 144 -3.40 -2.46 2.55
CA LEU A 144 -4.21 -1.34 3.03
C LEU A 144 -5.09 -1.82 4.19
N PRO A 145 -5.40 -0.94 5.14
CA PRO A 145 -4.82 0.40 5.35
C PRO A 145 -3.36 0.34 5.80
N VAL A 146 -2.64 1.46 5.71
CA VAL A 146 -1.30 1.58 6.30
C VAL A 146 -1.20 2.92 7.03
N VAL A 147 -0.60 2.88 8.21
CA VAL A 147 -0.33 4.07 9.04
C VAL A 147 1.16 4.17 9.31
N VAL A 148 1.73 5.35 9.07
CA VAL A 148 3.11 5.68 9.44
C VAL A 148 3.09 7.00 10.20
N VAL A 149 3.75 7.03 11.36
CA VAL A 149 3.86 8.27 12.16
C VAL A 149 5.28 8.82 12.03
N LEU A 150 5.37 10.10 11.76
CA LEU A 150 6.61 10.84 11.58
C LEU A 150 6.71 11.97 12.60
N LYS A 151 7.88 12.11 13.22
CA LYS A 151 8.27 13.33 13.94
C LYS A 151 8.97 14.26 12.96
N VAL A 152 8.39 15.44 12.74
CA VAL A 152 8.90 16.40 11.76
C VAL A 152 9.75 17.45 12.50
N ASN A 153 11.00 17.11 12.76
CA ASN A 153 11.93 17.95 13.52
C ASN A 153 12.93 18.74 12.64
N GLY A 154 12.86 18.54 11.30
CA GLY A 154 13.68 19.29 10.36
C GLY A 154 13.34 20.78 10.38
N GLN A 155 14.35 21.67 10.29
CA GLN A 155 14.13 23.12 10.32
C GLN A 155 13.25 23.63 9.16
N ASP A 156 13.27 22.91 8.04
CA ASP A 156 12.48 23.22 6.83
C ASP A 156 11.09 22.54 6.79
N GLY A 157 10.76 21.72 7.80
CA GLY A 157 9.53 20.92 7.84
C GLY A 157 9.45 19.81 6.78
N ARG A 158 10.47 19.64 5.92
CA ARG A 158 10.42 18.78 4.72
C ARG A 158 10.92 17.36 4.95
N THR A 159 11.29 17.03 6.17
CA THR A 159 11.74 15.68 6.54
C THR A 159 11.12 15.24 7.86
N GLY A 160 10.74 13.97 7.94
CA GLY A 160 10.19 13.37 9.15
C GLY A 160 10.88 12.06 9.48
N LYS A 161 11.22 11.85 10.76
CA LYS A 161 11.74 10.59 11.27
C LYS A 161 10.58 9.65 11.59
N VAL A 162 10.62 8.43 11.05
CA VAL A 162 9.63 7.38 11.32
C VAL A 162 9.73 6.94 12.78
N VAL A 163 8.64 7.07 13.53
CA VAL A 163 8.53 6.64 14.92
C VAL A 163 7.52 5.51 15.11
N PHE A 164 6.67 5.26 14.11
CA PHE A 164 5.71 4.17 14.09
C PHE A 164 5.39 3.80 12.63
N ALA A 165 5.14 2.52 12.36
CA ALA A 165 4.68 2.03 11.06
C ALA A 165 3.91 0.73 11.24
N GLU A 166 2.67 0.68 10.77
CA GLU A 166 1.76 -0.46 10.88
C GLU A 166 1.01 -0.65 9.56
N GLY A 167 0.85 -1.91 9.13
CA GLY A 167 0.08 -2.30 7.97
C GLY A 167 -1.07 -3.22 8.34
N GLY A 168 -2.22 -3.01 7.70
CA GLY A 168 -3.47 -3.66 8.06
C GLY A 168 -4.33 -2.81 8.99
N GLU A 169 -5.48 -3.36 9.35
CA GLU A 169 -6.41 -2.70 10.26
C GLU A 169 -5.83 -2.65 11.69
N MET A 170 -5.88 -1.47 12.28
CA MET A 170 -5.51 -1.23 13.67
C MET A 170 -6.77 -1.17 14.55
N PHE A 171 -6.66 -1.63 15.79
CA PHE A 171 -7.74 -1.44 16.75
C PHE A 171 -7.92 0.05 17.12
N PRO A 172 -9.13 0.46 17.52
CA PRO A 172 -9.40 1.86 17.89
C PRO A 172 -8.44 2.40 18.95
N GLU A 173 -8.09 1.57 19.93
CA GLU A 173 -7.19 1.90 21.05
C GLU A 173 -5.77 2.16 20.56
N ASP A 174 -5.31 1.42 19.55
CA ASP A 174 -3.97 1.59 18.97
C ASP A 174 -3.91 2.92 18.20
N ILE A 175 -4.98 3.27 17.48
CA ILE A 175 -5.08 4.55 16.75
C ILE A 175 -5.11 5.71 17.75
N GLU A 176 -5.92 5.62 18.81
CA GLU A 176 -5.94 6.63 19.87
C GLU A 176 -4.57 6.73 20.57
N GLY A 177 -3.90 5.59 20.76
CA GLY A 177 -2.56 5.50 21.33
C GLY A 177 -1.47 6.23 20.55
N LEU A 178 -1.72 6.61 19.27
CA LEU A 178 -0.76 7.40 18.47
C LEU A 178 -0.51 8.79 19.06
N LYS A 179 -1.40 9.30 19.92
CA LYS A 179 -1.19 10.56 20.68
C LYS A 179 0.08 10.53 21.56
N LYS A 180 0.61 9.36 21.92
CA LYS A 180 1.90 9.23 22.63
C LYS A 180 3.10 9.77 21.87
N TYR A 181 2.94 10.03 20.56
CA TYR A 181 3.98 10.60 19.72
C TYR A 181 3.87 12.13 19.56
N LEU A 182 2.98 12.81 20.31
CA LEU A 182 2.90 14.27 20.38
C LEU A 182 4.08 14.90 21.10
#